data_a621641711933fca46ed79962a532375
#
_entry.id   a621641711933fca46ed79962a532375
#
_cell.length_a   1.000
_cell.length_b   1.000
_cell.length_c   1.000
_cell.angle_alpha   90.00
_cell.angle_beta   90.00
_cell.angle_gamma   90.00
#
_symmetry.space_group_name_H-M   'P 1'
#
loop_
_entity.id
_entity.type
_entity.pdbx_description
1 polymer ?
#
loop_
_entity_poly.entity_id
_entity_poly.type
_entity_poly.pdbx_seq_one_letter_code
_entity_poly.pdbx_strand_id
1 'polypeptide(L)'
;MYRQLISNSWKACLLFVCVFFSGITVKADDSLYSPNKKIGVSWDNLAKELRVIYKKGDSSISVVQLKNLGIQLQRTSGDEFNYVSSSAVTPVREDYTMITGKRRHCTNEGNQQIFHFKSAQNVSLDLELRVYDDGIAFRYVFPRLTKEMCVTDETTAFAFQKGITRWTQKLNQAYEDFYLKNKGRVQGYTAGQWGFPALFEVADSVFTLISEANVAKGNCGSWLNNAANESTYKIEMAEPTKASGRWCSPWRVAII
;
A
#
# COMPACT_ATOMS: atom_id res chain seq x y z
N MET A 1 -37.20 -69.32 -54.31
CA MET A 1 -37.74 -68.17 -55.07
C MET A 1 -38.19 -67.14 -54.10
N TYR A 2 -37.56 -66.07 -54.04
CA TYR A 2 -37.78 -64.69 -53.53
C TYR A 2 -36.55 -64.12 -52.82
N ARG A 3 -35.95 -63.15 -53.49
CA ARG A 3 -34.86 -62.27 -52.94
C ARG A 3 -35.47 -61.22 -52.05
N GLN A 4 -34.90 -61.06 -50.87
CA GLN A 4 -35.14 -59.92 -50.03
C GLN A 4 -33.95 -58.93 -50.13
N LEU A 5 -34.27 -57.76 -50.58
CA LEU A 5 -33.36 -56.60 -50.63
C LEU A 5 -33.18 -56.02 -49.21
N ILE A 6 -31.93 -55.94 -48.77
CA ILE A 6 -31.57 -55.30 -47.52
C ILE A 6 -31.23 -53.78 -47.84
N SER A 7 -32.02 -52.91 -47.29
CA SER A 7 -31.78 -51.45 -47.31
C SER A 7 -30.87 -51.06 -46.15
N ASN A 8 -29.66 -50.63 -46.47
CA ASN A 8 -28.74 -50.04 -45.49
C ASN A 8 -29.03 -48.59 -45.35
N SER A 9 -29.62 -48.19 -44.21
CA SER A 9 -29.71 -46.79 -43.79
C SER A 9 -28.57 -46.48 -42.85
N TRP A 10 -27.56 -45.75 -43.32
CA TRP A 10 -26.50 -45.19 -42.51
C TRP A 10 -27.04 -43.97 -41.79
N LYS A 11 -27.23 -44.10 -40.48
CA LYS A 11 -27.45 -42.95 -39.60
C LYS A 11 -26.09 -42.34 -39.25
N ALA A 12 -25.78 -41.24 -39.90
CA ALA A 12 -24.65 -40.42 -39.51
C ALA A 12 -24.92 -39.75 -38.15
N CYS A 13 -24.21 -40.22 -37.13
CA CYS A 13 -24.23 -39.61 -35.80
C CYS A 13 -23.22 -38.44 -35.79
N LEU A 14 -23.72 -37.21 -35.93
CA LEU A 14 -22.90 -35.98 -35.78
C LEU A 14 -22.60 -35.79 -34.29
N LEU A 15 -21.40 -36.16 -33.89
CA LEU A 15 -20.86 -35.81 -32.58
C LEU A 15 -20.50 -34.34 -32.56
N PHE A 16 -21.34 -33.53 -31.91
CA PHE A 16 -21.03 -32.14 -31.60
C PHE A 16 -20.02 -32.12 -30.44
N VAL A 17 -18.73 -31.97 -30.76
CA VAL A 17 -17.70 -31.74 -29.76
C VAL A 17 -17.82 -30.26 -29.33
N CYS A 18 -18.50 -30.01 -28.21
CA CYS A 18 -18.44 -28.71 -27.54
C CYS A 18 -17.05 -28.55 -26.93
N VAL A 19 -16.17 -27.88 -27.64
CA VAL A 19 -14.90 -27.39 -27.03
C VAL A 19 -15.27 -26.29 -26.08
N PHE A 20 -15.34 -26.58 -24.79
CA PHE A 20 -15.33 -25.58 -23.74
C PHE A 20 -13.96 -24.88 -23.76
N PHE A 21 -13.90 -23.75 -24.42
CA PHE A 21 -12.81 -22.80 -24.16
C PHE A 21 -12.99 -22.33 -22.71
N SER A 22 -12.31 -22.99 -21.78
CA SER A 22 -12.05 -22.43 -20.47
C SER A 22 -11.19 -21.19 -20.73
N GLY A 23 -11.84 -20.03 -20.82
CA GLY A 23 -11.13 -18.77 -20.84
C GLY A 23 -10.26 -18.70 -19.58
N ILE A 24 -8.96 -18.90 -19.74
CA ILE A 24 -7.97 -18.50 -18.73
C ILE A 24 -8.14 -16.99 -18.66
N THR A 25 -8.94 -16.53 -17.69
CA THR A 25 -8.90 -15.12 -17.29
C THR A 25 -7.51 -14.92 -16.72
N VAL A 26 -6.61 -14.42 -17.56
CA VAL A 26 -5.36 -13.79 -17.11
C VAL A 26 -5.84 -12.66 -16.23
N LYS A 27 -5.74 -12.85 -14.92
CA LYS A 27 -5.93 -11.78 -13.94
C LYS A 27 -4.99 -10.68 -14.40
N ALA A 28 -5.54 -9.54 -14.83
CA ALA A 28 -4.73 -8.38 -15.12
C ALA A 28 -3.83 -8.17 -13.89
N ASP A 29 -2.55 -8.00 -14.12
CA ASP A 29 -1.58 -7.74 -13.07
C ASP A 29 -1.99 -6.37 -12.48
N ASP A 30 -2.66 -6.39 -11.32
CA ASP A 30 -3.13 -5.20 -10.59
C ASP A 30 -1.94 -4.43 -9.99
N SER A 31 -0.82 -4.39 -10.70
CA SER A 31 0.40 -3.73 -10.26
C SER A 31 0.47 -2.30 -10.78
N LEU A 32 0.63 -1.36 -9.86
CA LEU A 32 0.90 0.04 -10.15
C LEU A 32 2.42 0.26 -10.25
N TYR A 33 2.90 0.85 -11.34
CA TYR A 33 4.32 1.11 -11.55
C TYR A 33 4.64 2.60 -11.60
N SER A 34 5.88 2.95 -11.18
CA SER A 34 6.46 4.27 -11.42
C SER A 34 6.56 4.57 -12.93
N PRO A 35 6.69 5.85 -13.35
CA PRO A 35 6.87 6.22 -14.75
C PRO A 35 8.05 5.47 -15.41
N ASN A 36 9.19 5.34 -14.73
CA ASN A 36 10.36 4.60 -15.21
C ASN A 36 10.27 3.08 -15.03
N LYS A 37 9.16 2.56 -14.48
CA LYS A 37 8.87 1.14 -14.22
C LYS A 37 9.86 0.41 -13.30
N LYS A 38 10.67 1.13 -12.56
CA LYS A 38 11.62 0.53 -11.60
C LYS A 38 10.95 0.20 -10.26
N ILE A 39 9.97 0.99 -9.81
CA ILE A 39 9.21 0.72 -8.59
C ILE A 39 7.85 0.17 -9.00
N GLY A 40 7.48 -0.96 -8.42
CA GLY A 40 6.19 -1.60 -8.63
C GLY A 40 5.48 -1.85 -7.31
N VAL A 41 4.16 -1.68 -7.30
CA VAL A 41 3.32 -1.97 -6.14
C VAL A 41 2.21 -2.92 -6.58
N SER A 42 2.10 -4.07 -5.94
CA SER A 42 1.01 -5.02 -6.14
C SER A 42 0.07 -5.03 -4.95
N TRP A 43 -1.24 -5.11 -5.23
CA TRP A 43 -2.31 -5.20 -4.24
C TRP A 43 -2.73 -6.65 -4.03
N ASP A 44 -2.77 -7.08 -2.77
CA ASP A 44 -3.39 -8.33 -2.34
C ASP A 44 -4.69 -8.03 -1.59
N ASN A 45 -5.82 -8.24 -2.27
CA ASN A 45 -7.15 -7.95 -1.71
C ASN A 45 -7.52 -8.84 -0.52
N LEU A 46 -7.07 -10.10 -0.51
CA LEU A 46 -7.40 -11.04 0.56
C LEU A 46 -6.64 -10.72 1.85
N ALA A 47 -5.36 -10.41 1.70
CA ALA A 47 -4.51 -10.04 2.82
C ALA A 47 -4.66 -8.58 3.25
N LYS A 48 -5.29 -7.72 2.43
CA LYS A 48 -5.32 -6.24 2.58
C LYS A 48 -3.90 -5.68 2.71
N GLU A 49 -3.01 -6.10 1.80
CA GLU A 49 -1.60 -5.77 1.83
C GLU A 49 -1.15 -5.17 0.49
N LEU A 50 -0.21 -4.23 0.55
CA LEU A 50 0.52 -3.73 -0.60
C LEU A 50 1.97 -4.21 -0.52
N ARG A 51 2.47 -4.75 -1.61
CA ARG A 51 3.85 -5.22 -1.71
C ARG A 51 4.62 -4.33 -2.67
N VAL A 52 5.69 -3.71 -2.18
CA VAL A 52 6.53 -2.78 -2.94
C VAL A 52 7.80 -3.48 -3.37
N ILE A 53 8.11 -3.40 -4.65
CA ILE A 53 9.34 -3.96 -5.24
C ILE A 53 10.15 -2.85 -5.93
N TYR A 54 11.46 -3.01 -5.93
CA TYR A 54 12.39 -2.21 -6.73
C TYR A 54 13.15 -3.12 -7.70
N LYS A 55 13.18 -2.75 -8.98
CA LYS A 55 13.92 -3.46 -10.04
C LYS A 55 15.32 -2.89 -10.14
N LYS A 56 16.31 -3.71 -9.81
CA LYS A 56 17.76 -3.41 -9.96
C LYS A 56 18.32 -4.33 -11.04
N GLY A 57 18.44 -3.83 -12.27
CA GLY A 57 18.73 -4.67 -13.43
C GLY A 57 17.63 -5.72 -13.65
N ASP A 58 18.00 -6.97 -13.77
CA ASP A 58 17.07 -8.10 -13.95
C ASP A 58 16.47 -8.63 -12.63
N SER A 59 16.94 -8.13 -11.50
CA SER A 59 16.48 -8.57 -10.17
C SER A 59 15.38 -7.69 -9.63
N SER A 60 14.41 -8.32 -8.97
CA SER A 60 13.36 -7.63 -8.19
C SER A 60 13.65 -7.78 -6.71
N ILE A 61 13.77 -6.66 -6.01
CA ILE A 61 14.02 -6.58 -4.57
C ILE A 61 12.72 -6.21 -3.88
N SER A 62 12.28 -7.00 -2.89
CA SER A 62 11.16 -6.61 -2.02
C SER A 62 11.64 -5.52 -1.07
N VAL A 63 11.07 -4.33 -1.19
CA VAL A 63 11.50 -3.14 -0.45
C VAL A 63 10.77 -3.04 0.88
N VAL A 64 9.46 -3.08 0.84
CA VAL A 64 8.59 -3.01 2.01
C VAL A 64 7.24 -3.64 1.67
N GLN A 65 6.60 -4.20 2.68
CA GLN A 65 5.22 -4.68 2.60
C GLN A 65 4.37 -3.84 3.57
N LEU A 66 3.30 -3.24 3.06
CA LEU A 66 2.32 -2.52 3.88
C LEU A 66 1.23 -3.51 4.28
N LYS A 67 1.11 -3.74 5.59
CA LYS A 67 0.17 -4.70 6.19
C LYS A 67 -0.93 -3.99 6.95
N ASN A 68 -2.03 -4.70 7.16
CA ASN A 68 -3.16 -4.24 7.98
C ASN A 68 -3.66 -2.86 7.55
N LEU A 69 -3.69 -2.61 6.24
CA LEU A 69 -4.11 -1.32 5.68
C LEU A 69 -5.48 -0.91 6.19
N GLY A 70 -5.58 0.26 6.82
CA GLY A 70 -6.84 0.78 7.33
C GLY A 70 -6.69 1.84 8.40
N ILE A 71 -7.82 2.36 8.81
CA ILE A 71 -7.97 3.29 9.93
C ILE A 71 -9.03 2.75 10.89
N GLN A 72 -8.92 3.12 12.16
CA GLN A 72 -9.87 2.77 13.20
C GLN A 72 -10.67 4.00 13.60
N LEU A 73 -11.99 3.81 13.70
CA LEU A 73 -12.91 4.84 14.15
C LEU A 73 -13.30 4.61 15.61
N GLN A 74 -13.67 5.69 16.31
CA GLN A 74 -14.16 5.58 17.67
C GLN A 74 -15.49 4.82 17.69
N ARG A 75 -15.46 3.61 18.24
CA ARG A 75 -16.56 2.72 18.59
C ARG A 75 -17.85 2.89 17.79
N THR A 76 -17.89 2.28 16.62
CA THR A 76 -19.11 1.85 15.99
C THR A 76 -18.95 0.38 15.63
N SER A 77 -19.87 -0.50 16.02
CA SER A 77 -19.81 -1.89 15.56
C SER A 77 -19.97 -1.91 14.03
N GLY A 78 -19.06 -2.62 13.34
CA GLY A 78 -19.06 -2.72 11.88
C GLY A 78 -18.16 -1.71 11.16
N ASP A 79 -17.15 -1.17 11.82
CA ASP A 79 -16.16 -0.23 11.25
C ASP A 79 -15.10 -0.89 10.34
N GLU A 80 -15.24 -2.18 10.05
CA GLU A 80 -14.36 -2.82 9.07
C GLU A 80 -14.67 -2.31 7.67
N PHE A 81 -13.62 -1.80 7.02
CA PHE A 81 -13.68 -1.37 5.64
C PHE A 81 -13.33 -2.53 4.71
N ASN A 82 -14.29 -2.89 3.83
CA ASN A 82 -14.12 -3.93 2.84
C ASN A 82 -13.81 -3.31 1.48
N TYR A 83 -12.87 -3.91 0.75
CA TYR A 83 -12.53 -3.51 -0.60
C TYR A 83 -13.74 -3.66 -1.52
N VAL A 84 -13.96 -2.66 -2.37
CA VAL A 84 -15.05 -2.62 -3.34
C VAL A 84 -14.50 -2.67 -4.77
N SER A 85 -13.58 -1.77 -5.09
CA SER A 85 -13.01 -1.62 -6.43
C SER A 85 -11.75 -0.78 -6.40
N SER A 86 -11.03 -0.71 -7.51
CA SER A 86 -9.96 0.26 -7.74
C SER A 86 -10.25 1.12 -8.97
N SER A 87 -9.71 2.33 -8.98
CA SER A 87 -9.75 3.21 -10.15
C SER A 87 -8.80 2.70 -11.24
N ALA A 88 -8.97 3.20 -12.46
CA ALA A 88 -7.90 3.14 -13.45
C ALA A 88 -6.65 3.90 -12.94
N VAL A 89 -5.48 3.48 -13.41
CA VAL A 89 -4.23 4.19 -13.16
C VAL A 89 -4.25 5.52 -13.92
N THR A 90 -3.89 6.60 -13.23
CA THR A 90 -3.81 7.94 -13.81
C THR A 90 -2.44 8.57 -13.54
N PRO A 91 -1.82 9.25 -14.52
CA PRO A 91 -0.60 9.99 -14.27
C PRO A 91 -0.89 11.19 -13.36
N VAL A 92 0.05 11.48 -12.47
CA VAL A 92 0.05 12.69 -11.64
C VAL A 92 1.30 13.48 -11.92
N ARG A 93 1.16 14.81 -12.02
CA ARG A 93 2.24 15.76 -12.17
C ARG A 93 2.01 16.94 -11.26
N GLU A 94 3.02 17.29 -10.49
CA GLU A 94 3.02 18.41 -9.57
C GLU A 94 4.22 19.31 -9.87
N ASP A 95 3.95 20.55 -10.22
CA ASP A 95 4.97 21.58 -10.42
C ASP A 95 4.88 22.57 -9.26
N TYR A 96 5.98 22.79 -8.54
CA TYR A 96 5.99 23.67 -7.38
C TYR A 96 7.32 24.43 -7.25
N THR A 97 7.25 25.52 -6.50
CA THR A 97 8.42 26.37 -6.24
C THR A 97 8.78 26.31 -4.78
N MET A 98 10.00 25.86 -4.50
CA MET A 98 10.56 25.85 -3.15
C MET A 98 10.97 27.27 -2.73
N ILE A 99 10.66 27.62 -1.49
CA ILE A 99 11.09 28.90 -0.89
C ILE A 99 12.59 28.86 -0.61
N THR A 100 13.08 27.70 -0.18
CA THR A 100 14.49 27.46 0.16
C THR A 100 14.94 26.12 -0.45
N GLY A 101 16.27 25.90 -0.52
CA GLY A 101 16.85 24.64 -1.00
C GLY A 101 17.68 24.84 -2.28
N LYS A 102 18.28 23.73 -2.73
CA LYS A 102 19.17 23.73 -3.91
C LYS A 102 18.44 23.85 -5.24
N ARG A 103 17.17 23.46 -5.28
CA ARG A 103 16.31 23.54 -6.47
C ARG A 103 15.12 24.45 -6.16
N ARG A 104 14.94 25.49 -6.95
CA ARG A 104 13.81 26.40 -6.78
C ARG A 104 12.55 25.87 -7.43
N HIS A 105 12.65 25.38 -8.66
CA HIS A 105 11.54 24.80 -9.38
C HIS A 105 11.67 23.27 -9.35
N CYS A 106 10.63 22.61 -8.89
CA CYS A 106 10.55 21.17 -8.78
C CYS A 106 9.35 20.67 -9.54
N THR A 107 9.56 19.58 -10.28
CA THR A 107 8.51 18.80 -10.91
C THR A 107 8.53 17.42 -10.30
N ASN A 108 7.37 16.93 -9.91
CA ASN A 108 7.20 15.58 -9.41
C ASN A 108 6.19 14.84 -10.31
N GLU A 109 6.61 13.70 -10.87
CA GLU A 109 5.79 12.90 -11.78
C GLU A 109 5.63 11.48 -11.21
N GLY A 110 4.42 10.97 -11.26
CA GLY A 110 4.10 9.65 -10.76
C GLY A 110 2.84 9.07 -11.39
N ASN A 111 2.48 7.88 -10.98
CA ASN A 111 1.22 7.24 -11.32
C ASN A 111 0.40 7.05 -10.05
N GLN A 112 -0.90 7.29 -10.13
CA GLN A 112 -1.85 7.17 -9.03
C GLN A 112 -2.90 6.11 -9.31
N GLN A 113 -3.27 5.39 -8.27
CA GLN A 113 -4.45 4.53 -8.24
C GLN A 113 -5.19 4.72 -6.91
N ILE A 114 -6.51 4.67 -6.95
CA ILE A 114 -7.35 4.81 -5.77
C ILE A 114 -8.07 3.48 -5.54
N PHE A 115 -7.93 2.95 -4.33
CA PHE A 115 -8.63 1.76 -3.88
C PHE A 115 -9.82 2.19 -3.02
N HIS A 116 -11.01 1.76 -3.39
CA HIS A 116 -12.26 2.13 -2.76
C HIS A 116 -12.71 1.06 -1.76
N PHE A 117 -13.00 1.48 -0.55
CA PHE A 117 -13.49 0.63 0.52
C PHE A 117 -14.82 1.16 1.06
N LYS A 118 -15.62 0.27 1.64
CA LYS A 118 -16.85 0.63 2.35
C LYS A 118 -17.00 -0.15 3.64
N SER A 119 -17.49 0.52 4.68
CA SER A 119 -17.93 -0.14 5.91
C SER A 119 -19.35 -0.71 5.77
N ALA A 120 -19.76 -1.54 6.74
CA ALA A 120 -21.13 -2.04 6.82
C ALA A 120 -22.19 -0.93 6.94
N GLN A 121 -21.83 0.24 7.49
CA GLN A 121 -22.68 1.44 7.58
C GLN A 121 -22.61 2.31 6.30
N ASN A 122 -22.07 1.78 5.21
CA ASN A 122 -21.93 2.47 3.92
C ASN A 122 -21.06 3.75 3.96
N VAL A 123 -20.15 3.83 4.94
CA VAL A 123 -19.13 4.88 4.96
C VAL A 123 -18.06 4.52 3.92
N SER A 124 -17.75 5.45 3.03
CA SER A 124 -16.70 5.28 2.01
C SER A 124 -15.35 5.72 2.57
N LEU A 125 -14.33 4.89 2.35
CA LEU A 125 -12.92 5.18 2.61
C LEU A 125 -12.12 4.87 1.36
N ASP A 126 -11.31 5.80 0.92
CA ASP A 126 -10.39 5.63 -0.19
C ASP A 126 -8.95 5.52 0.33
N LEU A 127 -8.16 4.62 -0.28
CA LEU A 127 -6.72 4.60 -0.17
C LEU A 127 -6.16 5.18 -1.47
N GLU A 128 -5.64 6.40 -1.42
CA GLU A 128 -4.91 7.03 -2.53
C GLU A 128 -3.46 6.55 -2.48
N LEU A 129 -3.03 5.84 -3.52
CA LEU A 129 -1.66 5.36 -3.68
C LEU A 129 -1.01 6.05 -4.88
N ARG A 130 0.18 6.59 -4.69
CA ARG A 130 1.03 7.18 -5.72
C ARG A 130 2.38 6.48 -5.77
N VAL A 131 2.86 6.23 -6.97
CA VAL A 131 4.18 5.63 -7.21
C VAL A 131 4.99 6.57 -8.09
N TYR A 132 6.10 7.03 -7.55
CA TYR A 132 7.08 7.92 -8.17
C TYR A 132 8.35 7.15 -8.52
N ASP A 133 9.26 7.77 -9.25
CA ASP A 133 10.53 7.14 -9.65
C ASP A 133 11.51 6.92 -8.49
N ASP A 134 11.27 7.57 -7.37
CA ASP A 134 12.09 7.54 -6.15
C ASP A 134 11.34 7.01 -4.92
N GLY A 135 10.10 6.51 -5.08
CA GLY A 135 9.35 5.97 -3.95
C GLY A 135 7.85 5.89 -4.15
N ILE A 136 7.17 5.67 -3.04
CA ILE A 136 5.71 5.61 -2.98
C ILE A 136 5.18 6.56 -1.90
N ALA A 137 3.95 7.02 -2.10
CA ALA A 137 3.18 7.73 -1.08
C ALA A 137 1.74 7.22 -1.07
N PHE A 138 1.18 7.05 0.12
CA PHE A 138 -0.24 6.71 0.25
C PHE A 138 -0.89 7.48 1.40
N ARG A 139 -2.20 7.64 1.32
CA ARG A 139 -3.01 8.23 2.39
C ARG A 139 -4.43 7.69 2.35
N TYR A 140 -5.11 7.82 3.48
CA TYR A 140 -6.53 7.54 3.59
C TYR A 140 -7.35 8.80 3.37
N VAL A 141 -8.48 8.65 2.68
CA VAL A 141 -9.40 9.75 2.38
C VAL A 141 -10.82 9.31 2.68
N PHE A 142 -11.51 10.07 3.52
CA PHE A 142 -12.96 10.06 3.50
C PHE A 142 -13.43 11.06 2.44
N PRO A 143 -13.95 10.62 1.29
CA PRO A 143 -14.35 11.54 0.24
C PRO A 143 -15.50 12.44 0.68
N ARG A 144 -16.40 11.91 1.53
CA ARG A 144 -17.55 12.66 2.07
C ARG A 144 -18.07 12.02 3.34
N LEU A 145 -17.92 12.71 4.45
CA LEU A 145 -18.59 12.37 5.72
C LEU A 145 -19.81 13.26 5.90
N THR A 146 -20.95 12.66 6.21
CA THR A 146 -22.21 13.38 6.49
C THR A 146 -22.33 13.83 7.94
N LYS A 147 -21.51 13.24 8.82
CA LYS A 147 -21.37 13.58 10.24
C LYS A 147 -19.90 13.55 10.64
N GLU A 148 -19.55 14.27 11.72
CA GLU A 148 -18.22 14.18 12.31
C GLU A 148 -17.97 12.76 12.83
N MET A 149 -16.79 12.23 12.56
CA MET A 149 -16.28 10.94 13.05
C MET A 149 -14.93 11.15 13.73
N CYS A 150 -14.61 10.31 14.68
CA CYS A 150 -13.31 10.35 15.35
C CYS A 150 -12.44 9.19 14.83
N VAL A 151 -11.34 9.51 14.16
CA VAL A 151 -10.29 8.56 13.79
C VAL A 151 -9.40 8.37 15.00
N THR A 152 -9.38 7.18 15.56
CA THR A 152 -8.65 6.86 16.80
C THR A 152 -7.28 6.29 16.55
N ASP A 153 -7.07 5.61 15.40
CA ASP A 153 -5.80 4.97 15.08
C ASP A 153 -5.68 4.68 13.58
N GLU A 154 -4.45 4.46 13.13
CA GLU A 154 -4.11 3.91 11.83
C GLU A 154 -3.53 2.51 12.02
N THR A 155 -4.16 1.50 11.38
CA THR A 155 -3.77 0.10 11.56
C THR A 155 -2.60 -0.32 10.69
N THR A 156 -2.22 0.51 9.73
CA THR A 156 -1.16 0.25 8.75
C THR A 156 0.18 0.01 9.43
N ALA A 157 0.89 -1.00 8.93
CA ALA A 157 2.24 -1.33 9.36
C ALA A 157 3.19 -1.54 8.18
N PHE A 158 4.41 -1.03 8.31
CA PHE A 158 5.52 -1.29 7.40
C PHE A 158 6.26 -2.56 7.84
N ALA A 159 6.21 -3.61 7.02
CA ALA A 159 6.89 -4.87 7.28
C ALA A 159 8.10 -5.04 6.36
N PHE A 160 9.23 -5.39 6.95
CA PHE A 160 10.49 -5.63 6.27
C PHE A 160 10.93 -7.09 6.44
N GLN A 161 11.89 -7.52 5.63
CA GLN A 161 12.54 -8.80 5.83
C GLN A 161 13.27 -8.84 7.19
N LYS A 162 13.24 -9.98 7.84
CA LYS A 162 14.00 -10.16 9.09
C LYS A 162 15.51 -10.05 8.85
N GLY A 163 16.21 -9.43 9.80
CA GLY A 163 17.66 -9.35 9.79
C GLY A 163 18.25 -8.19 8.99
N ILE A 164 17.43 -7.26 8.47
CA ILE A 164 17.93 -6.03 7.83
C ILE A 164 18.49 -5.06 8.89
N THR A 165 19.32 -4.14 8.42
CA THR A 165 19.82 -3.04 9.27
C THR A 165 18.83 -1.88 9.22
N ARG A 166 18.67 -1.21 10.38
CA ARG A 166 17.87 0.01 10.47
C ARG A 166 18.63 1.11 11.20
N TRP A 167 18.30 2.34 10.89
CA TRP A 167 18.69 3.54 11.64
C TRP A 167 17.42 4.24 12.06
N THR A 168 17.16 4.25 13.37
CA THR A 168 15.94 4.82 13.94
C THR A 168 16.31 5.64 15.16
N GLN A 169 15.61 6.74 15.36
CA GLN A 169 15.67 7.57 16.55
C GLN A 169 14.52 7.19 17.47
N LYS A 170 14.79 6.99 18.77
CA LYS A 170 13.72 6.81 19.75
C LYS A 170 12.83 8.03 19.77
N LEU A 171 11.53 7.80 19.88
CA LEU A 171 10.59 8.89 20.08
C LEU A 171 10.90 9.57 21.42
N ASN A 172 11.20 10.85 21.37
CA ASN A 172 11.28 11.71 22.54
C ASN A 172 10.69 13.10 22.20
N GLN A 173 10.20 13.80 23.21
CA GLN A 173 9.49 15.07 23.01
C GLN A 173 10.39 16.21 22.48
N ALA A 174 11.69 16.12 22.75
CA ALA A 174 12.64 17.15 22.33
C ALA A 174 13.18 16.92 20.91
N TYR A 175 12.99 15.74 20.32
CA TYR A 175 13.61 15.30 19.08
C TYR A 175 15.15 15.38 19.07
N GLU A 176 15.76 15.45 20.23
CA GLU A 176 17.20 15.60 20.42
C GLU A 176 17.82 14.25 20.83
N ASP A 177 17.87 13.31 19.89
CA ASP A 177 18.49 12.00 20.11
C ASP A 177 19.21 11.53 18.83
N PHE A 178 19.98 10.46 18.95
CA PHE A 178 20.76 9.92 17.85
C PHE A 178 20.00 8.82 17.09
N TYR A 179 20.25 8.73 15.78
CA TYR A 179 19.81 7.60 14.98
C TYR A 179 20.68 6.37 15.28
N LEU A 180 20.12 5.46 16.06
CA LEU A 180 20.81 4.26 16.46
C LEU A 180 20.78 3.21 15.34
N LYS A 181 21.94 2.70 14.97
CA LYS A 181 22.08 1.56 14.06
C LYS A 181 21.73 0.26 14.80
N ASN A 182 20.74 -0.49 14.29
CA ASN A 182 20.36 -1.78 14.82
C ASN A 182 20.42 -2.84 13.71
N LYS A 183 21.13 -3.95 13.99
CA LYS A 183 21.20 -5.12 13.10
C LYS A 183 20.37 -6.25 13.71
N GLY A 184 19.21 -6.53 13.15
CA GLY A 184 18.28 -7.52 13.67
C GLY A 184 18.83 -8.95 13.76
N ARG A 185 19.86 -9.31 12.99
CA ARG A 185 20.46 -10.66 13.03
C ARG A 185 21.31 -10.93 14.26
N VAL A 186 21.92 -9.89 14.83
CA VAL A 186 22.95 -10.06 15.90
C VAL A 186 22.36 -9.84 17.28
N GLN A 187 21.45 -8.87 17.42
CA GLN A 187 20.92 -8.42 18.72
C GLN A 187 19.40 -8.53 18.82
N GLY A 188 18.73 -8.96 17.74
CA GLY A 188 17.29 -8.80 17.60
C GLY A 188 16.88 -7.34 17.45
N TYR A 189 15.59 -7.11 17.20
CA TYR A 189 15.05 -5.76 17.20
C TYR A 189 14.59 -5.38 18.59
N THR A 190 15.05 -4.23 19.07
CA THR A 190 14.53 -3.64 20.31
C THR A 190 13.10 -3.18 20.04
N ALA A 191 12.17 -3.50 20.93
CA ALA A 191 10.83 -2.93 20.94
C ALA A 191 10.90 -1.42 21.23
N GLY A 192 10.00 -0.65 20.65
CA GLY A 192 9.92 0.75 20.99
C GLY A 192 9.09 1.58 20.04
N GLN A 193 9.02 2.86 20.39
CA GLN A 193 8.46 3.93 19.58
C GLN A 193 9.61 4.70 18.92
N TRP A 194 9.46 4.96 17.63
CA TRP A 194 10.50 5.54 16.79
C TRP A 194 9.94 6.73 16.02
N GLY A 195 10.65 7.83 16.11
CA GLY A 195 10.31 9.04 15.35
C GLY A 195 10.54 8.87 13.84
N PHE A 196 9.87 9.69 13.05
CA PHE A 196 10.18 9.86 11.64
C PHE A 196 11.32 10.87 11.42
N PRO A 197 12.14 10.72 10.36
CA PRO A 197 12.17 9.58 9.44
C PRO A 197 12.87 8.35 10.02
N ALA A 198 12.60 7.16 9.46
CA ALA A 198 13.26 5.91 9.81
C ALA A 198 13.88 5.28 8.55
N LEU A 199 15.16 4.89 8.60
CA LEU A 199 15.90 4.36 7.47
C LEU A 199 16.15 2.85 7.64
N PHE A 200 15.95 2.09 6.56
CA PHE A 200 16.12 0.65 6.49
C PHE A 200 16.98 0.26 5.30
N GLU A 201 18.02 -0.55 5.51
CA GLU A 201 18.81 -1.18 4.46
C GLU A 201 18.15 -2.52 4.10
N VAL A 202 17.39 -2.53 3.01
CA VAL A 202 16.55 -3.68 2.62
C VAL A 202 17.30 -4.71 1.78
N ALA A 203 18.36 -4.27 1.10
CA ALA A 203 19.31 -5.12 0.38
C ALA A 203 20.62 -4.36 0.25
N ASP A 204 21.65 -5.02 -0.30
CA ASP A 204 22.94 -4.37 -0.56
C ASP A 204 22.76 -3.13 -1.45
N SER A 205 23.14 -1.98 -0.90
CA SER A 205 23.03 -0.66 -1.56
C SER A 205 21.60 -0.26 -1.95
N VAL A 206 20.56 -0.83 -1.27
CA VAL A 206 19.16 -0.43 -1.43
C VAL A 206 18.60 -0.08 -0.07
N PHE A 207 18.15 1.14 0.05
CA PHE A 207 17.63 1.71 1.29
C PHE A 207 16.18 2.14 1.11
N THR A 208 15.43 2.12 2.18
CA THR A 208 14.07 2.66 2.25
C THR A 208 13.96 3.61 3.43
N LEU A 209 13.62 4.87 3.16
CA LEU A 209 13.35 5.87 4.17
C LEU A 209 11.83 6.00 4.34
N ILE A 210 11.35 5.71 5.54
CA ILE A 210 9.93 5.88 5.89
C ILE A 210 9.73 7.23 6.57
N SER A 211 8.73 7.98 6.13
CA SER A 211 8.37 9.28 6.70
C SER A 211 6.88 9.57 6.52
N GLU A 212 6.45 10.71 7.04
CA GLU A 212 5.14 11.29 6.79
C GLU A 212 5.27 12.68 6.16
N ALA A 213 4.24 13.11 5.44
CA ALA A 213 4.21 14.43 4.81
C ALA A 213 2.79 15.01 4.85
N ASN A 214 2.72 16.34 4.75
CA ASN A 214 1.46 17.08 4.74
C ASN A 214 0.57 16.79 5.95
N VAL A 215 1.13 16.93 7.14
CA VAL A 215 0.36 16.91 8.40
C VAL A 215 -0.43 18.23 8.46
N ALA A 216 -1.63 18.20 7.86
CA ALA A 216 -2.48 19.39 7.75
C ALA A 216 -3.15 19.73 9.09
N LYS A 217 -3.68 20.96 9.18
CA LYS A 217 -4.49 21.36 10.33
C LYS A 217 -5.63 20.36 10.59
N GLY A 218 -5.76 19.92 11.81
CA GLY A 218 -6.76 18.92 12.24
C GLY A 218 -6.27 17.47 12.19
N ASN A 219 -5.03 17.23 11.73
CA ASN A 219 -4.33 15.96 11.90
C ASN A 219 -3.25 16.10 12.97
N CYS A 220 -2.93 14.99 13.64
CA CYS A 220 -1.78 14.89 14.54
C CYS A 220 -0.58 14.27 13.80
N GLY A 221 0.60 14.44 14.39
CA GLY A 221 1.78 13.66 14.02
C GLY A 221 1.62 12.19 14.41
N SER A 222 2.51 11.36 13.90
CA SER A 222 2.54 9.95 14.22
C SER A 222 3.98 9.46 14.38
N TRP A 223 4.13 8.22 14.82
CA TRP A 223 5.41 7.54 14.95
C TRP A 223 5.26 6.06 14.59
N LEU A 224 6.38 5.37 14.57
CA LEU A 224 6.41 3.92 14.33
C LEU A 224 6.56 3.17 15.66
N ASN A 225 5.87 2.04 15.79
CA ASN A 225 6.00 1.14 16.92
C ASN A 225 6.28 -0.30 16.44
N ASN A 226 7.21 -0.99 17.10
CA ASN A 226 7.46 -2.40 16.87
C ASN A 226 7.59 -3.20 18.18
N ALA A 227 7.18 -4.46 18.14
CA ALA A 227 7.49 -5.42 19.20
C ALA A 227 8.94 -5.89 19.12
N ALA A 228 9.45 -6.44 20.22
CA ALA A 228 10.79 -7.02 20.27
C ALA A 228 10.95 -8.15 19.24
N ASN A 229 12.11 -8.19 18.59
CA ASN A 229 12.46 -9.18 17.55
C ASN A 229 11.56 -9.17 16.29
N GLU A 230 10.74 -8.12 16.13
CA GLU A 230 9.91 -7.97 14.93
C GLU A 230 10.44 -6.89 14.00
N SER A 231 10.28 -7.13 12.70
CA SER A 231 10.63 -6.20 11.62
C SER A 231 9.40 -5.52 11.03
N THR A 232 8.29 -5.51 11.77
CA THR A 232 7.03 -4.86 11.41
C THR A 232 6.84 -3.65 12.31
N TYR A 233 6.61 -2.51 11.69
CA TYR A 233 6.49 -1.19 12.33
C TYR A 233 5.10 -0.66 12.08
N LYS A 234 4.25 -0.70 13.10
CA LYS A 234 2.91 -0.11 13.06
C LYS A 234 2.99 1.40 13.18
N ILE A 235 2.15 2.10 12.44
CA ILE A 235 1.92 3.54 12.65
C ILE A 235 1.07 3.71 13.90
N GLU A 236 1.47 4.62 14.77
CA GLU A 236 0.69 5.09 15.91
C GLU A 236 0.44 6.58 15.78
N MET A 237 -0.80 6.98 15.95
CA MET A 237 -1.19 8.39 15.96
C MET A 237 -0.93 9.00 17.33
N ALA A 238 -0.47 10.26 17.38
CA ALA A 238 -0.22 10.96 18.64
C ALA A 238 -1.50 11.16 19.45
N GLU A 239 -2.62 11.40 18.76
CA GLU A 239 -3.94 11.59 19.36
C GLU A 239 -5.06 11.30 18.36
N PRO A 240 -6.28 11.01 18.83
CA PRO A 240 -7.43 10.87 17.95
C PRO A 240 -7.73 12.16 17.17
N THR A 241 -8.15 11.99 15.93
CA THR A 241 -8.40 13.11 15.01
C THR A 241 -9.89 13.17 14.62
N LYS A 242 -10.47 14.35 14.64
CA LYS A 242 -11.84 14.59 14.17
C LYS A 242 -11.87 14.74 12.67
N ALA A 243 -12.64 13.89 12.01
CA ALA A 243 -12.85 13.89 10.57
C ALA A 243 -14.27 14.36 10.23
N SER A 244 -14.40 15.29 9.30
CA SER A 244 -15.68 15.78 8.81
C SER A 244 -15.60 16.21 7.35
N GLY A 245 -16.72 16.15 6.63
CA GLY A 245 -16.75 16.50 5.22
C GLY A 245 -15.78 15.63 4.38
N ARG A 246 -14.90 16.26 3.60
CA ARG A 246 -13.75 15.57 3.01
C ARG A 246 -12.57 15.65 3.98
N TRP A 247 -12.09 14.50 4.44
CA TRP A 247 -10.93 14.41 5.32
C TRP A 247 -9.84 13.56 4.67
N CYS A 248 -8.59 13.91 4.91
CA CYS A 248 -7.42 13.13 4.46
C CYS A 248 -6.46 12.93 5.62
N SER A 249 -5.93 11.71 5.76
CA SER A 249 -4.77 11.48 6.64
C SER A 249 -3.54 12.20 6.08
N PRO A 250 -2.47 12.37 6.85
CA PRO A 250 -1.14 12.67 6.31
C PRO A 250 -0.74 11.63 5.26
N TRP A 251 0.14 12.01 4.33
CA TRP A 251 0.79 11.05 3.45
C TRP A 251 1.78 10.20 4.23
N ARG A 252 1.75 8.90 4.00
CA ARG A 252 2.78 7.96 4.41
C ARG A 252 3.70 7.74 3.23
N VAL A 253 5.00 7.94 3.43
CA VAL A 253 5.98 7.99 2.36
C VAL A 253 7.05 6.93 2.58
N ALA A 254 7.42 6.21 1.52
CA ALA A 254 8.57 5.34 1.48
C ALA A 254 9.45 5.75 0.28
N ILE A 255 10.59 6.40 0.56
CA ILE A 255 11.60 6.78 -0.43
C ILE A 255 12.59 5.62 -0.59
N ILE A 256 12.93 5.29 -1.84
CA ILE A 256 13.72 4.09 -2.20
C ILE A 256 14.99 4.49 -2.94
#